data_eedb7783842a86e952702ad10f55b27d
#
_entry.id   eedb7783842a86e952702ad10f55b27d
#
_cell.length_a   1.000
_cell.length_b   1.000
_cell.length_c   1.000
_cell.angle_alpha   90.00
_cell.angle_beta   90.00
_cell.angle_gamma   90.00
#
_symmetry.space_group_name_H-M   'P 1'
#
loop_
_entity.id
_entity.type
_entity.pdbx_description
1 polymer ?
#
loop_
_entity_poly.entity_id
_entity_poly.type
_entity_poly.pdbx_seq_one_letter_code
_entity_poly.pdbx_strand_id
1 'polypeptide(L)'
;NYASGALSSTTTTYSEAGAFSWQMEDSTFAAVDAADSFKSQRYFTSDSVVYTGRFVPASYQVTVNAPQFQTFGLADGGCNAAAPTPKRTFTYLGQPYGYATAPTVTVKALNAAATPAVTQNYLGTVGSGGI
;
A
#
# COMPACT_ATOMS: atom_id res chain seq x y z
N ASN A 1 -20.47 20.34 12.21
CA ASN A 1 -21.47 21.28 12.71
C ASN A 1 -22.89 20.76 12.44
N TYR A 2 -23.75 20.82 13.44
CA TYR A 2 -25.16 20.52 13.32
C TYR A 2 -25.95 21.85 13.29
N ALA A 3 -26.67 22.10 12.25
CA ALA A 3 -27.50 23.30 12.11
C ALA A 3 -28.73 22.99 11.28
N SER A 4 -29.91 23.49 11.73
CA SER A 4 -31.19 23.36 11.02
C SER A 4 -31.57 21.93 10.61
N GLY A 5 -31.26 20.96 11.47
CA GLY A 5 -31.55 19.55 11.18
C GLY A 5 -30.53 18.86 10.26
N ALA A 6 -29.44 19.55 9.87
CA ALA A 6 -28.42 19.01 9.02
C ALA A 6 -27.06 18.90 9.74
N LEU A 7 -26.38 17.80 9.54
CA LEU A 7 -24.98 17.60 9.95
C LEU A 7 -24.06 17.77 8.75
N SER A 8 -23.07 18.65 8.86
CA SER A 8 -22.08 18.85 7.83
C SER A 8 -20.65 18.78 8.37
N SER A 9 -19.76 18.18 7.62
CA SER A 9 -18.33 18.15 7.88
C SER A 9 -17.56 18.42 6.58
N THR A 10 -16.56 19.30 6.67
CA THR A 10 -15.65 19.62 5.57
C THR A 10 -14.22 19.13 5.84
N THR A 11 -14.02 18.46 6.97
CA THR A 11 -12.69 18.02 7.44
C THR A 11 -12.52 16.51 7.43
N THR A 12 -13.49 15.78 6.89
CA THR A 12 -13.40 14.32 6.77
C THR A 12 -12.35 13.96 5.74
N THR A 13 -11.43 13.10 6.10
CA THR A 13 -10.36 12.60 5.23
C THR A 13 -10.36 11.08 5.22
N TYR A 14 -9.91 10.52 4.11
CA TYR A 14 -9.68 9.08 3.97
C TYR A 14 -8.23 8.87 3.53
N SER A 15 -7.49 8.04 4.25
CA SER A 15 -6.03 7.89 4.12
C SER A 15 -5.62 6.73 3.22
N GLU A 16 -6.57 5.94 2.71
CA GLU A 16 -6.32 4.73 1.93
C GLU A 16 -6.76 4.88 0.47
N ALA A 17 -6.28 3.99 -0.39
CA ALA A 17 -6.71 3.89 -1.78
C ALA A 17 -7.96 3.00 -1.90
N GLY A 18 -8.73 3.19 -3.00
CA GLY A 18 -9.91 2.41 -3.30
C GLY A 18 -11.21 3.13 -3.08
N ALA A 19 -12.27 2.38 -2.89
CA ALA A 19 -13.59 2.87 -2.54
C ALA A 19 -14.03 2.21 -1.23
N PHE A 20 -14.86 2.89 -0.49
CA PHE A 20 -15.46 2.32 0.72
C PHE A 20 -16.94 2.69 0.80
N SER A 21 -17.66 1.95 1.60
CA SER A 21 -19.04 2.26 1.95
C SER A 21 -19.14 2.63 3.42
N TRP A 22 -20.04 3.52 3.72
CA TRP A 22 -20.28 3.94 5.10
C TRP A 22 -21.79 4.13 5.34
N GLN A 23 -22.16 4.05 6.58
CA GLN A 23 -23.51 4.25 7.06
C GLN A 23 -23.43 5.06 8.37
N MET A 24 -24.34 5.98 8.58
CA MET A 24 -24.41 6.70 9.84
C MET A 24 -25.27 5.94 10.84
N GLU A 25 -24.83 5.93 12.08
CA GLU A 25 -25.56 5.36 13.20
C GLU A 25 -25.54 6.36 14.36
N ASP A 26 -26.70 6.65 14.92
CA ASP A 26 -26.83 7.32 16.23
C ASP A 26 -27.23 6.27 17.27
N SER A 27 -26.30 5.92 18.11
CA SER A 27 -26.47 4.95 19.18
C SER A 27 -26.95 5.58 20.49
N THR A 28 -27.12 6.90 20.52
CA THR A 28 -27.48 7.67 21.71
C THR A 28 -28.91 8.20 21.68
N PHE A 29 -29.60 8.14 20.57
CA PHE A 29 -30.91 8.72 20.34
C PHE A 29 -31.94 8.34 21.41
N ALA A 30 -32.00 7.08 21.82
CA ALA A 30 -32.91 6.61 22.85
C ALA A 30 -32.16 5.87 23.99
N ALA A 31 -31.01 6.40 24.40
CA ALA A 31 -30.15 5.78 25.42
C ALA A 31 -30.85 5.68 26.78
N VAL A 32 -31.81 6.53 27.05
CA VAL A 32 -32.64 6.51 28.27
C VAL A 32 -33.44 5.21 28.41
N ASP A 33 -33.80 4.55 27.32
CA ASP A 33 -34.58 3.32 27.28
C ASP A 33 -33.71 2.04 27.29
N ALA A 34 -32.43 2.18 27.62
CA ALA A 34 -31.49 1.09 27.56
C ALA A 34 -31.79 -0.10 28.49
N ALA A 35 -32.58 0.14 29.54
CA ALA A 35 -32.94 -0.88 30.51
C ALA A 35 -33.99 -1.87 30.02
N ASP A 36 -34.89 -1.44 29.11
CA ASP A 36 -36.11 -2.14 28.72
C ASP A 36 -36.32 -2.26 27.20
N SER A 37 -35.33 -1.91 26.39
CA SER A 37 -35.41 -2.03 24.94
C SER A 37 -34.13 -2.61 24.31
N PHE A 38 -34.28 -3.24 23.14
CA PHE A 38 -33.13 -3.78 22.38
C PHE A 38 -32.40 -2.69 21.58
N LYS A 39 -31.12 -2.92 21.24
CA LYS A 39 -30.33 -2.02 20.40
C LYS A 39 -31.04 -1.65 19.10
N SER A 40 -31.66 -2.60 18.43
CA SER A 40 -32.39 -2.40 17.17
C SER A 40 -33.57 -1.43 17.28
N GLN A 41 -34.06 -1.19 18.48
CA GLN A 41 -35.17 -0.27 18.76
C GLN A 41 -34.67 1.13 19.14
N ARG A 42 -33.43 1.22 19.59
CA ARG A 42 -32.85 2.46 20.13
C ARG A 42 -31.87 3.15 19.18
N TYR A 43 -31.23 2.37 18.30
CA TYR A 43 -30.25 2.91 17.39
C TYR A 43 -30.94 3.42 16.13
N PHE A 44 -30.63 4.65 15.77
CA PHE A 44 -31.05 5.21 14.49
C PHE A 44 -29.90 5.01 13.49
N THR A 45 -30.16 4.25 12.45
CA THR A 45 -29.25 4.05 11.34
C THR A 45 -29.80 4.68 10.07
N SER A 46 -28.93 5.25 9.24
CA SER A 46 -29.37 5.72 7.93
C SER A 46 -29.82 4.54 7.06
N ASP A 47 -30.93 4.68 6.35
CA ASP A 47 -31.50 3.62 5.52
C ASP A 47 -30.61 3.19 4.34
N SER A 48 -29.68 4.06 3.92
CA SER A 48 -28.83 3.83 2.78
C SER A 48 -27.36 3.78 3.18
N VAL A 49 -26.67 2.81 2.62
CA VAL A 49 -25.19 2.76 2.62
C VAL A 49 -24.70 3.69 1.53
N VAL A 50 -23.84 4.62 1.88
CA VAL A 50 -23.22 5.55 0.94
C VAL A 50 -21.91 4.98 0.43
N TYR A 51 -21.82 4.83 -0.89
CA TYR A 51 -20.58 4.44 -1.55
C TYR A 51 -19.78 5.69 -1.87
N THR A 52 -18.54 5.73 -1.39
CA THR A 52 -17.63 6.85 -1.58
C THR A 52 -16.32 6.35 -2.19
N GLY A 53 -15.84 7.02 -3.16
CA GLY A 53 -14.58 6.74 -3.82
C GLY A 53 -14.71 7.27 -5.22
N ARG A 54 -13.68 7.35 -5.95
CA ARG A 54 -12.51 6.52 -6.12
C ARG A 54 -11.29 7.25 -5.57
N PHE A 55 -10.66 6.74 -4.54
CA PHE A 55 -9.43 7.30 -3.99
C PHE A 55 -8.23 6.62 -4.64
N VAL A 56 -7.29 7.42 -5.11
CA VAL A 56 -6.05 6.96 -5.75
C VAL A 56 -4.85 7.47 -4.98
N PRO A 57 -3.70 6.77 -5.04
CA PRO A 57 -2.47 7.27 -4.43
C PRO A 57 -2.11 8.66 -4.94
N ALA A 58 -1.62 9.51 -4.06
CA ALA A 58 -1.16 10.85 -4.42
C ALA A 58 0.19 10.82 -5.14
N SER A 59 1.04 9.87 -4.76
CA SER A 59 2.38 9.72 -5.33
C SER A 59 2.90 8.30 -5.15
N TYR A 60 4.02 8.02 -5.80
CA TYR A 60 4.75 6.76 -5.67
C TYR A 60 6.18 7.03 -5.23
N GLN A 61 6.61 6.32 -4.20
CA GLN A 61 8.03 6.25 -3.84
C GLN A 61 8.65 5.06 -4.55
N VAL A 62 9.67 5.31 -5.34
CA VAL A 62 10.44 4.27 -6.03
C VAL A 62 11.82 4.20 -5.41
N THR A 63 12.22 3.02 -4.99
CA THR A 63 13.56 2.74 -4.49
C THR A 63 14.18 1.61 -5.28
N VAL A 64 15.45 1.76 -5.59
CA VAL A 64 16.26 0.73 -6.24
C VAL A 64 17.44 0.38 -5.32
N ASN A 65 17.84 -0.88 -5.31
CA ASN A 65 19.06 -1.28 -4.63
C ASN A 65 20.28 -0.90 -5.50
N ALA A 66 21.49 -1.15 -4.95
CA ALA A 66 22.75 -1.11 -5.72
C ALA A 66 23.05 -2.53 -6.22
N PRO A 67 22.74 -2.87 -7.48
CA PRO A 67 23.02 -4.19 -8.02
C PRO A 67 24.53 -4.39 -8.19
N GLN A 68 24.96 -5.62 -8.05
CA GLN A 68 26.36 -6.00 -8.29
C GLN A 68 26.39 -7.11 -9.33
N PHE A 69 27.17 -6.88 -10.37
CA PHE A 69 27.40 -7.89 -11.40
C PHE A 69 28.32 -8.99 -10.87
N GLN A 70 28.08 -10.19 -11.32
CA GLN A 70 28.91 -11.34 -11.11
C GLN A 70 29.55 -11.73 -12.43
N THR A 71 30.89 -11.82 -12.45
CA THR A 71 31.61 -12.26 -13.64
C THR A 71 31.34 -13.74 -13.92
N PHE A 72 31.44 -14.12 -15.18
CA PHE A 72 31.23 -15.50 -15.58
C PHE A 72 32.14 -16.47 -14.81
N GLY A 73 31.57 -17.58 -14.34
CA GLY A 73 32.28 -18.60 -13.59
C GLY A 73 32.66 -18.24 -12.14
N LEU A 74 32.23 -17.09 -11.64
CA LEU A 74 32.52 -16.69 -10.26
C LEU A 74 31.79 -17.54 -9.24
N ALA A 75 30.57 -17.97 -9.54
CA ALA A 75 29.80 -18.87 -8.68
C ALA A 75 30.49 -20.22 -8.46
N ASP A 76 31.26 -20.69 -9.44
CA ASP A 76 31.99 -21.94 -9.41
C ASP A 76 33.44 -21.76 -8.95
N GLY A 77 33.78 -20.63 -8.29
CA GLY A 77 35.14 -20.31 -7.89
C GLY A 77 36.03 -19.75 -9.01
N GLY A 78 35.47 -19.45 -10.17
CA GLY A 78 36.17 -18.92 -11.34
C GLY A 78 37.21 -19.93 -11.89
N CYS A 79 38.33 -19.43 -12.40
CA CYS A 79 39.40 -20.28 -12.93
C CYS A 79 40.22 -21.00 -11.85
N ASN A 80 39.94 -20.75 -10.58
CA ASN A 80 40.63 -21.37 -9.46
C ASN A 80 39.73 -21.44 -8.23
N ALA A 81 38.99 -22.51 -8.10
CA ALA A 81 38.12 -22.80 -6.99
C ALA A 81 38.76 -22.80 -5.60
N ALA A 82 40.08 -23.02 -5.57
CA ALA A 82 40.86 -23.04 -4.33
C ALA A 82 41.35 -21.66 -3.88
N ALA A 83 41.10 -20.62 -4.65
CA ALA A 83 41.51 -19.26 -4.28
C ALA A 83 40.50 -18.61 -3.35
N PRO A 84 40.93 -17.97 -2.26
CA PRO A 84 40.04 -17.28 -1.31
C PRO A 84 39.43 -16.00 -1.88
N THR A 85 39.93 -15.51 -3.01
CA THR A 85 39.43 -14.32 -3.70
C THR A 85 39.22 -14.62 -5.18
N PRO A 86 38.15 -14.06 -5.79
CA PRO A 86 37.92 -14.22 -7.22
C PRO A 86 39.08 -13.59 -8.00
N LYS A 87 39.75 -14.38 -8.81
CA LYS A 87 40.92 -13.93 -9.60
C LYS A 87 40.53 -13.27 -10.91
N ARG A 88 39.26 -13.44 -11.35
CA ARG A 88 38.78 -12.85 -12.59
C ARG A 88 37.80 -11.72 -12.29
N THR A 89 38.18 -10.52 -12.70
CA THR A 89 37.37 -9.31 -12.52
C THR A 89 36.67 -8.87 -13.80
N PHE A 90 36.68 -9.72 -14.84
CA PHE A 90 36.12 -9.43 -16.15
C PHE A 90 35.34 -10.64 -16.70
N THR A 91 34.47 -10.38 -17.66
CA THR A 91 33.76 -11.37 -18.46
C THR A 91 34.07 -11.10 -19.93
N TYR A 92 34.38 -12.13 -20.71
CA TYR A 92 34.61 -11.96 -22.14
C TYR A 92 33.35 -11.58 -22.89
N LEU A 93 33.47 -10.83 -23.95
CA LEU A 93 32.39 -10.52 -24.85
C LEU A 93 31.72 -11.83 -25.32
N GLY A 94 30.37 -11.85 -25.25
CA GLY A 94 29.60 -13.05 -25.60
C GLY A 94 29.44 -14.09 -24.50
N GLN A 95 30.13 -13.96 -23.36
CA GLN A 95 29.89 -14.83 -22.22
C GLN A 95 28.70 -14.32 -21.39
N PRO A 96 27.82 -15.21 -20.88
CA PRO A 96 26.78 -14.82 -19.97
C PRO A 96 27.39 -14.28 -18.66
N TYR A 97 26.70 -13.33 -18.05
CA TYR A 97 27.01 -12.83 -16.72
C TYR A 97 25.74 -12.91 -15.85
N GLY A 98 25.91 -12.92 -14.56
CA GLY A 98 24.83 -12.92 -13.59
C GLY A 98 24.92 -11.71 -12.66
N TYR A 99 24.25 -11.84 -11.54
CA TYR A 99 24.30 -10.86 -10.48
C TYR A 99 24.73 -11.53 -9.17
N ALA A 100 25.71 -10.95 -8.49
CA ALA A 100 25.98 -11.25 -7.08
C ALA A 100 24.86 -10.65 -6.20
N THR A 101 24.39 -9.45 -6.58
CA THR A 101 23.21 -8.83 -6.01
C THR A 101 22.31 -8.40 -7.16
N ALA A 102 21.18 -9.08 -7.31
CA ALA A 102 20.23 -8.78 -8.38
C ALA A 102 19.63 -7.36 -8.25
N PRO A 103 19.36 -6.67 -9.36
CA PRO A 103 18.62 -5.41 -9.31
C PRO A 103 17.19 -5.65 -8.79
N THR A 104 16.77 -4.81 -7.86
CA THR A 104 15.41 -4.81 -7.34
C THR A 104 14.84 -3.41 -7.38
N VAL A 105 13.56 -3.31 -7.69
CA VAL A 105 12.80 -2.07 -7.66
C VAL A 105 11.65 -2.26 -6.68
N THR A 106 11.56 -1.37 -5.70
CA THR A 106 10.44 -1.33 -4.78
C THR A 106 9.62 -0.07 -5.05
N VAL A 107 8.33 -0.24 -5.24
CA VAL A 107 7.38 0.85 -5.46
C VAL A 107 6.38 0.85 -4.30
N LYS A 108 6.23 1.99 -3.64
CA LYS A 108 5.25 2.20 -2.56
C LYS A 108 4.28 3.30 -2.98
N ALA A 109 3.00 3.04 -2.87
CA ALA A 109 1.95 4.02 -3.08
C ALA A 109 1.76 4.85 -1.81
N LEU A 110 1.74 6.17 -1.93
CA LEU A 110 1.67 7.09 -0.79
C LEU A 110 0.39 7.93 -0.87
N ASN A 111 -0.18 8.24 0.29
CA ASN A 111 -1.29 9.16 0.43
C ASN A 111 -0.84 10.63 0.41
N ALA A 112 -1.81 11.56 0.41
CA ALA A 112 -1.58 13.01 0.34
C ALA A 112 -1.45 13.69 1.71
N ALA A 113 -1.16 12.94 2.78
CA ALA A 113 -0.94 13.54 4.09
C ALA A 113 0.29 14.46 4.12
N ALA A 114 0.35 15.42 5.03
CA ALA A 114 1.51 16.29 5.20
C ALA A 114 2.81 15.50 5.44
N THR A 115 2.70 14.36 6.13
CA THR A 115 3.73 13.31 6.16
C THR A 115 3.16 12.10 5.40
N PRO A 116 3.55 11.89 4.14
CA PRO A 116 2.99 10.83 3.32
C PRO A 116 3.19 9.44 3.94
N ALA A 117 2.14 8.67 4.01
CA ALA A 117 2.15 7.29 4.50
C ALA A 117 1.84 6.30 3.38
N VAL A 118 2.35 5.09 3.51
CA VAL A 118 2.08 4.01 2.55
C VAL A 118 0.63 3.58 2.68
N THR A 119 -0.08 3.54 1.54
CA THR A 119 -1.46 3.03 1.49
C THR A 119 -1.46 1.50 1.57
N GLN A 120 -2.30 0.93 2.42
CA GLN A 120 -2.35 -0.50 2.68
C GLN A 120 -3.26 -1.24 1.68
N ASN A 121 -4.27 -0.55 1.17
CA ASN A 121 -5.26 -1.13 0.27
C ASN A 121 -4.85 -1.10 -1.21
N TYR A 122 -3.72 -0.47 -1.53
CA TYR A 122 -3.19 -0.45 -2.88
C TYR A 122 -2.33 -1.68 -3.14
N LEU A 123 -2.98 -2.77 -3.51
CA LEU A 123 -2.33 -4.06 -3.83
C LEU A 123 -2.14 -4.22 -5.34
N GLY A 124 -1.64 -3.19 -6.00
CA GLY A 124 -1.32 -3.25 -7.41
C GLY A 124 -0.10 -4.12 -7.68
N THR A 125 -0.28 -5.25 -8.35
CA THR A 125 0.82 -5.89 -9.08
C THR A 125 1.12 -5.04 -10.31
N VAL A 126 2.33 -4.55 -10.42
CA VAL A 126 2.81 -3.90 -11.65
C VAL A 126 2.81 -4.97 -12.75
N GLY A 127 1.77 -4.98 -13.58
CA GLY A 127 1.72 -5.91 -14.70
C GLY A 127 0.40 -6.60 -15.02
N SER A 128 -0.63 -6.52 -14.19
CA SER A 128 -1.97 -6.94 -14.62
C SER A 128 -2.93 -5.76 -14.50
N GLY A 129 -3.39 -5.27 -15.62
CA GLY A 129 -4.27 -4.12 -15.73
C GLY A 129 -5.55 -4.28 -14.95
N GLY A 130 -5.53 -3.80 -13.74
CA GLY A 130 -6.65 -3.62 -12.88
C GLY A 130 -6.74 -2.15 -12.51
N ILE A 131 -7.29 -1.35 -13.38
CA ILE A 131 -7.93 -0.08 -13.03
C ILE A 131 -9.41 -0.22 -13.37
#